data_9ab6cd008ff2031750a77b1f4863a811
#
_entry.id   9ab6cd008ff2031750a77b1f4863a811
#
_cell.length_a   1.000
_cell.length_b   1.000
_cell.length_c   1.000
_cell.angle_alpha   90.00
_cell.angle_beta   90.00
_cell.angle_gamma   90.00
#
_symmetry.space_group_name_H-M   'P 1'
#
loop_
_entity.id
_entity.type
_entity.pdbx_description
1 polymer ?
#
loop_
_entity_poly.entity_id
_entity_poly.type
_entity_poly.pdbx_seq_one_letter_code
_entity_poly.pdbx_strand_id
1 'polypeptide(L)'
;MAIPPDLAAGTYEFPGKGYDGQMYRYEAHDLFMRHGYVKYLDGPAQRLHRILVPALAYLLVAGYQPWIDGSYIAVIAIFVLLGAYWLSRWAVLVGRHPAWALGFLLVPATLISMDRLTIDVSIAAFTVAFAYYWRIGAWTRLFVVLVLACLARETAVLLVGGCCLAELLNRRMVRAVVWASSALPAFVWFMYVRHAFPEPTHFGVPTWVANRIDGGIFIRMLHPLHYPLPPLLDDIARSGDVIAFAAVLLAALLAIVLLRAHPRSPMAIAAILFVVLVLLMTTPVFWNDINTHARVFSPLLLLVAMGLLDGGGGGRLKIPWWTGLVPAILVDLRLSMQFASNAGGIIRGLLR
;
A
#
# COMPACT_ATOMS: atom_id res chain seq x y z
N MET A 1 9.03 -1.08 21.58
CA MET A 1 7.77 -0.33 21.81
C MET A 1 7.08 -0.92 23.01
N ALA A 2 6.43 -0.10 23.86
CA ALA A 2 5.66 -0.63 24.96
C ALA A 2 4.38 -1.30 24.44
N ILE A 3 3.98 -2.40 25.08
CA ILE A 3 2.76 -3.16 24.75
C ILE A 3 1.72 -2.85 25.83
N PRO A 4 0.43 -2.64 25.48
CA PRO A 4 -0.62 -2.56 26.48
C PRO A 4 -0.60 -3.82 27.37
N PRO A 5 -0.60 -3.69 28.72
CA PRO A 5 -0.44 -4.84 29.64
C PRO A 5 -1.47 -5.94 29.46
N ASP A 6 -2.70 -5.57 29.11
CA ASP A 6 -3.83 -6.47 28.85
C ASP A 6 -3.73 -7.20 27.49
N LEU A 7 -2.91 -6.70 26.57
CA LEU A 7 -2.62 -7.33 25.28
C LEU A 7 -1.26 -8.06 25.26
N ALA A 8 -0.48 -8.00 26.34
CA ALA A 8 0.83 -8.62 26.41
C ALA A 8 0.76 -10.16 26.46
N ALA A 9 -0.28 -10.70 27.08
CA ALA A 9 -0.49 -12.15 27.15
C ALA A 9 -0.80 -12.71 25.76
N GLY A 10 0.02 -13.68 25.31
CA GLY A 10 -0.13 -14.30 24.00
C GLY A 10 0.43 -13.50 22.81
N THR A 11 1.11 -12.38 23.07
CA THR A 11 1.78 -11.62 22.02
C THR A 11 3.19 -12.16 21.82
N TYR A 12 3.51 -12.60 20.61
CA TYR A 12 4.87 -12.92 20.24
C TYR A 12 5.63 -11.63 19.96
N GLU A 13 6.60 -11.32 20.80
CA GLU A 13 7.51 -10.19 20.55
C GLU A 13 8.56 -10.60 19.51
N PHE A 14 8.52 -10.02 18.35
CA PHE A 14 9.64 -10.11 17.42
C PHE A 14 10.88 -9.47 18.08
N PRO A 15 12.05 -10.12 17.99
CA PRO A 15 13.28 -9.48 18.46
C PRO A 15 13.49 -8.20 17.64
N GLY A 16 13.18 -7.04 18.23
CA GLY A 16 13.26 -5.75 17.59
C GLY A 16 12.19 -4.77 18.04
N LYS A 17 11.97 -3.71 17.25
CA LYS A 17 11.10 -2.58 17.63
C LYS A 17 9.61 -2.75 17.26
N GLY A 18 9.11 -3.97 17.02
CA GLY A 18 7.75 -4.16 16.49
C GLY A 18 7.58 -3.63 15.06
N TYR A 19 6.35 -3.69 14.54
CA TYR A 19 6.02 -3.18 13.19
C TYR A 19 4.63 -2.51 13.17
N ASP A 20 4.32 -1.83 12.08
CA ASP A 20 3.07 -1.05 11.92
C ASP A 20 1.79 -1.85 12.20
N GLY A 21 1.77 -3.15 11.88
CA GLY A 21 0.61 -4.02 12.14
C GLY A 21 0.20 -4.07 13.61
N GLN A 22 1.18 -3.95 14.53
CA GLN A 22 0.93 -3.86 15.96
C GLN A 22 0.09 -2.63 16.32
N MET A 23 0.35 -1.49 15.67
CA MET A 23 -0.39 -0.25 15.92
C MET A 23 -1.86 -0.38 15.51
N TYR A 24 -2.11 -0.93 14.33
CA TYR A 24 -3.48 -1.16 13.84
C TYR A 24 -4.23 -2.23 14.63
N ARG A 25 -3.51 -3.22 15.22
CA ARG A 25 -4.07 -4.15 16.19
C ARG A 25 -4.56 -3.42 17.43
N TYR A 26 -3.77 -2.51 18.00
CA TYR A 26 -4.19 -1.71 19.16
C TYR A 26 -5.40 -0.84 18.83
N GLU A 27 -5.42 -0.25 17.66
CA GLU A 27 -6.55 0.52 17.16
C GLU A 27 -7.82 -0.34 17.03
N ALA A 28 -7.70 -1.59 16.56
CA ALA A 28 -8.82 -2.52 16.50
C ALA A 28 -9.37 -2.89 17.89
N HIS A 29 -8.52 -2.99 18.92
CA HIS A 29 -8.95 -3.24 20.29
C HIS A 29 -9.56 -2.02 20.98
N ASP A 30 -9.19 -0.80 20.56
CA ASP A 30 -9.65 0.47 21.15
C ASP A 30 -10.10 1.47 20.05
N LEU A 31 -11.04 1.05 19.21
CA LEU A 31 -11.51 1.82 18.05
C LEU A 31 -11.95 3.25 18.42
N PHE A 32 -12.50 3.44 19.63
CA PHE A 32 -12.96 4.73 20.11
C PHE A 32 -11.97 5.44 21.05
N MET A 33 -10.75 4.92 21.17
CA MET A 33 -9.67 5.46 21.99
C MET A 33 -10.05 5.72 23.46
N ARG A 34 -10.88 4.85 24.05
CA ARG A 34 -11.40 4.96 25.43
C ARG A 34 -10.57 4.18 26.45
N HIS A 35 -9.81 3.17 26.02
CA HIS A 35 -8.98 2.32 26.87
C HIS A 35 -7.55 2.88 27.03
N GLY A 36 -7.24 4.01 26.37
CA GLY A 36 -5.95 4.69 26.52
C GLY A 36 -4.82 4.04 25.71
N TYR A 37 -5.11 3.21 24.71
CA TYR A 37 -4.11 2.59 23.85
C TYR A 37 -3.41 3.59 22.92
N VAL A 38 -3.97 4.76 22.76
CA VAL A 38 -3.38 5.88 22.00
C VAL A 38 -1.94 6.19 22.44
N LYS A 39 -1.61 6.03 23.73
CA LYS A 39 -0.25 6.26 24.27
C LYS A 39 0.80 5.25 23.80
N TYR A 40 0.36 4.14 23.20
CA TYR A 40 1.25 3.11 22.64
C TYR A 40 1.44 3.27 21.12
N LEU A 41 0.75 4.21 20.49
CA LEU A 41 0.90 4.50 19.06
C LEU A 41 2.08 5.46 18.83
N ASP A 42 2.85 5.22 17.78
CA ASP A 42 4.03 6.01 17.39
C ASP A 42 3.70 7.21 16.50
N GLY A 43 2.53 7.72 16.54
CA GLY A 43 1.99 8.82 15.73
C GLY A 43 0.48 8.67 15.63
N PRO A 44 -0.23 8.92 16.76
CA PRO A 44 -1.66 8.62 16.87
C PRO A 44 -2.48 9.22 15.71
N ALA A 45 -2.26 10.49 15.37
CA ALA A 45 -3.02 11.12 14.31
C ALA A 45 -2.79 10.41 12.97
N GLN A 46 -1.55 10.04 12.64
CA GLN A 46 -1.23 9.36 11.38
C GLN A 46 -1.82 7.94 11.33
N ARG A 47 -1.79 7.19 12.45
CA ARG A 47 -2.30 5.81 12.50
C ARG A 47 -3.81 5.79 12.40
N LEU A 48 -4.49 6.57 13.22
CA LEU A 48 -5.96 6.63 13.30
C LEU A 48 -6.64 7.12 12.01
N HIS A 49 -5.92 7.76 11.10
CA HIS A 49 -6.48 8.08 9.77
C HIS A 49 -6.89 6.84 8.98
N ARG A 50 -6.25 5.70 9.18
CA ARG A 50 -6.40 4.46 8.42
C ARG A 50 -7.40 3.51 9.07
N ILE A 51 -8.56 4.02 9.40
CA ILE A 51 -9.55 3.38 10.28
C ILE A 51 -10.20 2.12 9.71
N LEU A 52 -10.24 1.93 8.37
CA LEU A 52 -11.10 0.91 7.76
C LEU A 52 -10.83 -0.51 8.27
N VAL A 53 -9.58 -0.96 8.24
CA VAL A 53 -9.24 -2.35 8.62
C VAL A 53 -9.46 -2.59 10.11
N PRO A 54 -8.97 -1.72 11.04
CA PRO A 54 -9.30 -1.81 12.45
C PRO A 54 -10.79 -1.78 12.73
N ALA A 55 -11.54 -0.88 12.07
CA ALA A 55 -13.00 -0.79 12.26
C ALA A 55 -13.74 -2.06 11.80
N LEU A 56 -13.37 -2.62 10.65
CA LEU A 56 -13.95 -3.87 10.18
C LEU A 56 -13.65 -5.02 11.14
N ALA A 57 -12.44 -5.09 11.69
CA ALA A 57 -12.07 -6.09 12.67
C ALA A 57 -12.90 -5.96 13.96
N TYR A 58 -13.08 -4.74 14.47
CA TYR A 58 -13.93 -4.47 15.62
C TYR A 58 -15.40 -4.85 15.35
N LEU A 59 -15.95 -4.40 14.21
CA LEU A 59 -17.35 -4.61 13.85
C LEU A 59 -17.69 -6.08 13.60
N LEU A 60 -16.78 -6.86 13.01
CA LEU A 60 -16.99 -8.28 12.70
C LEU A 60 -17.31 -9.11 13.96
N VAL A 61 -16.78 -8.72 15.10
CA VAL A 61 -16.99 -9.39 16.39
C VAL A 61 -17.75 -8.50 17.39
N ALA A 62 -18.39 -7.42 16.92
CA ALA A 62 -19.15 -6.47 17.74
C ALA A 62 -18.36 -5.95 18.96
N GLY A 63 -17.05 -5.79 18.82
CA GLY A 63 -16.17 -5.31 19.89
C GLY A 63 -15.83 -6.33 20.98
N TYR A 64 -16.16 -7.62 20.79
CA TYR A 64 -15.84 -8.65 21.77
C TYR A 64 -14.34 -8.90 21.81
N GLN A 65 -13.67 -8.37 22.85
CA GLN A 65 -12.23 -8.26 22.99
C GLN A 65 -11.44 -9.56 22.74
N PRO A 66 -11.85 -10.75 23.24
CA PRO A 66 -11.09 -11.97 23.04
C PRO A 66 -10.98 -12.41 21.56
N TRP A 67 -11.85 -11.92 20.69
CA TRP A 67 -11.88 -12.33 19.28
C TRP A 67 -11.35 -11.27 18.31
N ILE A 68 -10.97 -10.10 18.79
CA ILE A 68 -10.49 -9.00 17.93
C ILE A 68 -9.24 -9.38 17.14
N ASP A 69 -8.27 -10.06 17.76
CA ASP A 69 -7.06 -10.51 17.06
C ASP A 69 -7.37 -11.46 15.90
N GLY A 70 -8.23 -12.46 16.16
CA GLY A 70 -8.67 -13.39 15.12
C GLY A 70 -9.47 -12.69 14.01
N SER A 71 -10.32 -11.75 14.39
CA SER A 71 -11.07 -10.90 13.47
C SER A 71 -10.16 -10.02 12.61
N TYR A 72 -9.13 -9.42 13.21
CA TYR A 72 -8.17 -8.58 12.48
C TYR A 72 -7.42 -9.39 11.41
N ILE A 73 -6.95 -10.60 11.76
CA ILE A 73 -6.34 -11.53 10.80
C ILE A 73 -7.34 -11.93 9.71
N ALA A 74 -8.59 -12.23 10.09
CA ALA A 74 -9.63 -12.58 9.13
C ALA A 74 -9.92 -11.44 8.15
N VAL A 75 -9.95 -10.18 8.58
CA VAL A 75 -10.14 -9.01 7.71
C VAL A 75 -8.99 -8.88 6.72
N ILE A 76 -7.73 -9.07 7.15
CA ILE A 76 -6.58 -9.09 6.23
C ILE A 76 -6.75 -10.21 5.20
N ALA A 77 -7.10 -11.42 5.62
CA ALA A 77 -7.33 -12.54 4.71
C ALA A 77 -8.49 -12.26 3.73
N ILE A 78 -9.57 -11.62 4.18
CA ILE A 78 -10.66 -11.18 3.31
C ILE A 78 -10.15 -10.23 2.22
N PHE A 79 -9.29 -9.27 2.53
CA PHE A 79 -8.72 -8.39 1.52
C PHE A 79 -7.79 -9.12 0.54
N VAL A 80 -7.06 -10.15 0.98
CA VAL A 80 -6.30 -11.04 0.08
C VAL A 80 -7.24 -11.73 -0.90
N LEU A 81 -8.34 -12.33 -0.40
CA LEU A 81 -9.32 -13.01 -1.23
C LEU A 81 -10.05 -12.06 -2.19
N LEU A 82 -10.45 -10.87 -1.72
CA LEU A 82 -11.09 -9.85 -2.56
C LEU A 82 -10.16 -9.36 -3.66
N GLY A 83 -8.89 -9.09 -3.35
CA GLY A 83 -7.91 -8.67 -4.34
C GLY A 83 -7.68 -9.76 -5.41
N ALA A 84 -7.53 -11.01 -5.00
CA ALA A 84 -7.44 -12.15 -5.91
C ALA A 84 -8.71 -12.31 -6.75
N TYR A 85 -9.90 -12.17 -6.15
CA TYR A 85 -11.18 -12.22 -6.85
C TYR A 85 -11.27 -11.14 -7.93
N TRP A 86 -11.01 -9.87 -7.61
CA TRP A 86 -11.07 -8.80 -8.59
C TRP A 86 -10.01 -8.95 -9.68
N LEU A 87 -8.80 -9.41 -9.34
CA LEU A 87 -7.76 -9.69 -10.32
C LEU A 87 -8.14 -10.84 -11.26
N SER A 88 -8.80 -11.90 -10.75
CA SER A 88 -9.38 -12.96 -11.58
C SER A 88 -10.40 -12.40 -12.57
N ARG A 89 -11.33 -11.56 -12.07
CA ARG A 89 -12.35 -10.94 -12.92
C ARG A 89 -11.74 -10.01 -13.97
N TRP A 90 -10.72 -9.25 -13.58
CA TRP A 90 -9.95 -8.43 -14.51
C TRP A 90 -9.25 -9.28 -15.57
N ALA A 91 -8.56 -10.35 -15.18
CA ALA A 91 -7.86 -11.23 -16.11
C ALA A 91 -8.78 -11.78 -17.19
N VAL A 92 -9.96 -12.29 -16.79
CA VAL A 92 -10.98 -12.78 -17.74
C VAL A 92 -11.44 -11.66 -18.67
N LEU A 93 -11.64 -10.44 -18.16
CA LEU A 93 -12.08 -9.28 -18.95
C LEU A 93 -11.08 -8.89 -20.05
N VAL A 94 -9.78 -9.08 -19.82
CA VAL A 94 -8.71 -8.80 -20.78
C VAL A 94 -8.28 -10.06 -21.57
N GLY A 95 -9.09 -11.13 -21.56
CA GLY A 95 -8.84 -12.36 -22.31
C GLY A 95 -7.71 -13.23 -21.76
N ARG A 96 -7.43 -13.15 -20.45
CA ARG A 96 -6.42 -13.94 -19.75
C ARG A 96 -7.06 -15.02 -18.87
N HIS A 97 -6.27 -16.03 -18.51
CA HIS A 97 -6.73 -17.10 -17.64
C HIS A 97 -7.02 -16.59 -16.22
N PRO A 98 -8.13 -17.00 -15.55
CA PRO A 98 -8.49 -16.53 -14.21
C PRO A 98 -7.44 -16.86 -13.13
N ALA A 99 -6.59 -17.86 -13.33
CA ALA A 99 -5.47 -18.19 -12.44
C ALA A 99 -4.46 -17.04 -12.24
N TRP A 100 -4.51 -15.98 -13.07
CA TRP A 100 -3.76 -14.74 -12.81
C TRP A 100 -4.10 -14.11 -11.46
N ALA A 101 -5.23 -14.48 -10.87
CA ALA A 101 -5.59 -14.15 -9.49
C ALA A 101 -4.48 -14.50 -8.48
N LEU A 102 -3.75 -15.60 -8.70
CA LEU A 102 -2.65 -16.02 -7.83
C LEU A 102 -1.50 -14.99 -7.81
N GLY A 103 -1.36 -14.19 -8.87
CA GLY A 103 -0.43 -13.07 -8.89
C GLY A 103 -0.70 -12.01 -7.82
N PHE A 104 -1.92 -11.94 -7.27
CA PHE A 104 -2.21 -11.04 -6.15
C PHE A 104 -1.48 -11.43 -4.87
N LEU A 105 -1.19 -12.72 -4.68
CA LEU A 105 -0.41 -13.21 -3.54
C LEU A 105 1.06 -12.75 -3.61
N LEU A 106 1.56 -12.43 -4.81
CA LEU A 106 2.90 -11.92 -5.05
C LEU A 106 2.98 -10.39 -5.05
N VAL A 107 1.89 -9.68 -4.79
CA VAL A 107 1.95 -8.23 -4.63
C VAL A 107 2.67 -7.88 -3.33
N PRO A 108 3.70 -7.00 -3.33
CA PRO A 108 4.49 -6.70 -2.13
C PRO A 108 3.64 -6.31 -0.92
N ALA A 109 2.58 -5.49 -1.13
CA ALA A 109 1.65 -5.15 -0.05
C ALA A 109 0.94 -6.37 0.53
N THR A 110 0.61 -7.37 -0.28
CA THR A 110 -0.02 -8.62 0.17
C THR A 110 0.96 -9.45 1.01
N LEU A 111 2.16 -9.68 0.48
CA LEU A 111 3.21 -10.43 1.18
C LEU A 111 3.54 -9.81 2.54
N ILE A 112 3.75 -8.49 2.57
CA ILE A 112 4.09 -7.77 3.80
C ILE A 112 2.91 -7.75 4.78
N SER A 113 1.67 -7.62 4.29
CA SER A 113 0.49 -7.67 5.16
C SER A 113 0.25 -9.05 5.76
N MET A 114 0.59 -10.12 5.04
CA MET A 114 0.53 -11.48 5.57
C MET A 114 1.64 -11.76 6.59
N ASP A 115 2.86 -11.22 6.38
CA ASP A 115 4.00 -11.42 7.28
C ASP A 115 3.89 -10.54 8.55
N ARG A 116 3.42 -9.31 8.41
CA ARG A 116 3.50 -8.27 9.46
C ARG A 116 2.15 -7.69 9.88
N LEU A 117 1.07 -8.27 9.42
CA LEU A 117 -0.31 -7.87 9.71
C LEU A 117 -0.55 -6.36 9.42
N THR A 118 0.06 -5.82 8.37
CA THR A 118 -0.18 -4.44 7.95
C THR A 118 -1.48 -4.33 7.13
N ILE A 119 -2.00 -3.12 7.01
CA ILE A 119 -3.29 -2.88 6.33
C ILE A 119 -3.16 -2.65 4.81
N ASP A 120 -1.94 -2.68 4.28
CA ASP A 120 -1.63 -2.25 2.92
C ASP A 120 -2.22 -3.16 1.83
N VAL A 121 -2.53 -4.42 2.17
CA VAL A 121 -3.27 -5.32 1.28
C VAL A 121 -4.63 -4.74 0.88
N SER A 122 -5.27 -3.95 1.75
CA SER A 122 -6.57 -3.34 1.46
C SER A 122 -6.48 -2.34 0.30
N ILE A 123 -5.50 -1.45 0.30
CA ILE A 123 -5.31 -0.50 -0.82
C ILE A 123 -4.88 -1.22 -2.10
N ALA A 124 -4.07 -2.29 -2.00
CA ALA A 124 -3.73 -3.12 -3.16
C ALA A 124 -4.99 -3.76 -3.77
N ALA A 125 -5.86 -4.36 -2.94
CA ALA A 125 -7.13 -4.95 -3.37
C ALA A 125 -8.06 -3.89 -3.99
N PHE A 126 -8.20 -2.72 -3.37
CA PHE A 126 -9.01 -1.63 -3.91
C PHE A 126 -8.43 -1.05 -5.21
N THR A 127 -7.12 -1.07 -5.41
CA THR A 127 -6.50 -0.67 -6.69
C THR A 127 -6.94 -1.61 -7.83
N VAL A 128 -6.98 -2.92 -7.57
CA VAL A 128 -7.49 -3.89 -8.55
C VAL A 128 -9.00 -3.68 -8.79
N ALA A 129 -9.78 -3.51 -7.71
CA ALA A 129 -11.21 -3.23 -7.82
C ALA A 129 -11.51 -1.95 -8.59
N PHE A 130 -10.75 -0.88 -8.35
CA PHE A 130 -10.83 0.40 -9.07
C PHE A 130 -10.66 0.19 -10.57
N ALA A 131 -9.60 -0.50 -11.00
CA ALA A 131 -9.34 -0.78 -12.38
C ALA A 131 -10.47 -1.62 -13.02
N TYR A 132 -10.90 -2.68 -12.33
CA TYR A 132 -11.96 -3.57 -12.77
C TYR A 132 -13.31 -2.85 -12.92
N TYR A 133 -13.77 -2.14 -11.88
CA TYR A 133 -15.08 -1.49 -11.91
C TYR A 133 -15.12 -0.29 -12.86
N TRP A 134 -14.01 0.42 -13.01
CA TRP A 134 -13.91 1.44 -14.07
C TRP A 134 -14.10 0.83 -15.44
N ARG A 135 -13.43 -0.28 -15.73
CA ARG A 135 -13.46 -0.94 -17.03
C ARG A 135 -14.84 -1.46 -17.44
N ILE A 136 -15.60 -2.00 -16.47
CA ILE A 136 -16.96 -2.49 -16.74
C ILE A 136 -18.05 -1.41 -16.57
N GLY A 137 -17.70 -0.18 -16.24
CA GLY A 137 -18.65 0.93 -16.04
C GLY A 137 -19.55 0.77 -14.82
N ALA A 138 -19.15 0.03 -13.80
CA ALA A 138 -19.92 -0.19 -12.57
C ALA A 138 -19.74 0.98 -11.60
N TRP A 139 -20.28 2.15 -11.94
CA TRP A 139 -20.00 3.44 -11.31
C TRP A 139 -20.29 3.49 -9.80
N THR A 140 -21.44 2.93 -9.36
CA THR A 140 -21.78 2.90 -7.94
C THR A 140 -20.80 2.05 -7.13
N ARG A 141 -20.43 0.86 -7.66
CA ARG A 141 -19.45 -0.01 -7.00
C ARG A 141 -18.07 0.65 -6.95
N LEU A 142 -17.68 1.32 -8.02
CA LEU A 142 -16.44 2.09 -8.06
C LEU A 142 -16.44 3.20 -7.02
N PHE A 143 -17.52 3.95 -6.89
CA PHE A 143 -17.65 5.01 -5.88
C PHE A 143 -17.47 4.46 -4.47
N VAL A 144 -18.17 3.36 -4.14
CA VAL A 144 -18.03 2.70 -2.84
C VAL A 144 -16.58 2.23 -2.59
N VAL A 145 -15.95 1.62 -3.61
CA VAL A 145 -14.53 1.20 -3.53
C VAL A 145 -13.62 2.39 -3.22
N LEU A 146 -13.82 3.55 -3.88
CA LEU A 146 -13.00 4.74 -3.64
C LEU A 146 -13.21 5.32 -2.24
N VAL A 147 -14.46 5.35 -1.74
CA VAL A 147 -14.76 5.75 -0.35
C VAL A 147 -14.01 4.86 0.65
N LEU A 148 -14.15 3.53 0.51
CA LEU A 148 -13.51 2.57 1.41
C LEU A 148 -11.98 2.61 1.28
N ALA A 149 -11.46 2.77 0.08
CA ALA A 149 -10.03 2.90 -0.15
C ALA A 149 -9.43 4.11 0.57
N CYS A 150 -10.10 5.28 0.54
CA CYS A 150 -9.65 6.48 1.23
C CYS A 150 -9.68 6.33 2.77
N LEU A 151 -10.64 5.56 3.31
CA LEU A 151 -10.67 5.21 4.74
C LEU A 151 -9.63 4.15 5.12
N ALA A 152 -9.20 3.32 4.15
CA ALA A 152 -8.16 2.33 4.36
C ALA A 152 -6.76 2.95 4.38
N ARG A 153 -6.52 3.92 3.47
CA ARG A 153 -5.22 4.58 3.37
C ARG A 153 -5.33 5.92 2.63
N GLU A 154 -4.65 6.93 3.15
CA GLU A 154 -4.62 8.29 2.59
C GLU A 154 -4.14 8.34 1.13
N THR A 155 -3.23 7.45 0.74
CA THR A 155 -2.72 7.38 -0.65
C THR A 155 -3.79 6.98 -1.67
N ALA A 156 -4.95 6.45 -1.24
CA ALA A 156 -6.06 6.15 -2.14
C ALA A 156 -6.66 7.40 -2.81
N VAL A 157 -6.44 8.60 -2.24
CA VAL A 157 -6.82 9.86 -2.89
C VAL A 157 -6.21 10.00 -4.29
N LEU A 158 -5.10 9.31 -4.58
CA LEU A 158 -4.49 9.28 -5.90
C LEU A 158 -5.33 8.49 -6.91
N LEU A 159 -6.06 7.46 -6.48
CA LEU A 159 -7.05 6.76 -7.33
C LEU A 159 -8.24 7.67 -7.62
N VAL A 160 -8.73 8.39 -6.61
CA VAL A 160 -9.78 9.41 -6.78
C VAL A 160 -9.30 10.50 -7.74
N GLY A 161 -8.08 11.00 -7.56
CA GLY A 161 -7.43 11.96 -8.46
C GLY A 161 -7.35 11.46 -9.91
N GLY A 162 -7.07 10.17 -10.10
CA GLY A 162 -7.09 9.53 -11.41
C GLY A 162 -8.45 9.64 -12.10
N CYS A 163 -9.55 9.36 -11.38
CA CYS A 163 -10.91 9.54 -11.88
C CYS A 163 -11.23 11.01 -12.17
N CYS A 164 -10.95 11.90 -11.22
CA CYS A 164 -11.24 13.32 -11.35
C CYS A 164 -10.54 13.93 -12.57
N LEU A 165 -9.24 13.73 -12.70
CA LEU A 165 -8.45 14.27 -13.80
C LEU A 165 -8.88 13.69 -15.15
N ALA A 166 -9.21 12.39 -15.21
CA ALA A 166 -9.73 11.78 -16.45
C ALA A 166 -11.05 12.43 -16.88
N GLU A 167 -11.98 12.68 -15.95
CA GLU A 167 -13.26 13.33 -16.27
C GLU A 167 -13.08 14.82 -16.59
N LEU A 168 -12.15 15.52 -15.94
CA LEU A 168 -11.78 16.90 -16.28
C LEU A 168 -11.20 17.00 -17.70
N LEU A 169 -10.30 16.10 -18.08
CA LEU A 169 -9.75 16.03 -19.44
C LEU A 169 -10.82 15.71 -20.51
N ASN A 170 -11.90 15.05 -20.10
CA ASN A 170 -13.07 14.80 -20.91
C ASN A 170 -14.14 15.91 -20.82
N ARG A 171 -13.85 17.04 -20.13
CA ARG A 171 -14.75 18.19 -19.90
C ARG A 171 -16.04 17.82 -19.15
N ARG A 172 -16.01 16.82 -18.28
CA ARG A 172 -17.17 16.31 -17.52
C ARG A 172 -17.07 16.73 -16.04
N MET A 173 -17.16 18.05 -15.79
CA MET A 173 -16.93 18.66 -14.46
C MET A 173 -17.82 18.04 -13.37
N VAL A 174 -19.11 17.82 -13.63
CA VAL A 174 -20.05 17.25 -12.64
C VAL A 174 -19.58 15.86 -12.19
N ARG A 175 -19.14 15.01 -13.14
CA ARG A 175 -18.61 13.68 -12.80
C ARG A 175 -17.31 13.76 -11.99
N ALA A 176 -16.43 14.71 -12.32
CA ALA A 176 -15.22 14.94 -11.55
C ALA A 176 -15.54 15.30 -10.10
N VAL A 177 -16.53 16.18 -9.85
CA VAL A 177 -17.00 16.54 -8.50
C VAL A 177 -17.61 15.32 -7.79
N VAL A 178 -18.39 14.49 -8.47
CA VAL A 178 -18.92 13.23 -7.91
C VAL A 178 -17.78 12.31 -7.47
N TRP A 179 -16.74 12.14 -8.29
CA TRP A 179 -15.59 11.32 -7.88
C TRP A 179 -14.83 11.95 -6.71
N ALA A 180 -14.62 13.26 -6.72
CA ALA A 180 -13.95 13.96 -5.61
C ALA A 180 -14.70 13.76 -4.29
N SER A 181 -16.04 13.74 -4.31
CA SER A 181 -16.85 13.54 -3.10
C SER A 181 -16.67 12.18 -2.46
N SER A 182 -16.13 11.18 -3.16
CA SER A 182 -15.78 9.88 -2.56
C SER A 182 -14.70 9.98 -1.48
N ALA A 183 -13.89 11.04 -1.47
CA ALA A 183 -12.89 11.29 -0.43
C ALA A 183 -13.46 12.00 0.82
N LEU A 184 -14.71 12.54 0.77
CA LEU A 184 -15.30 13.29 1.87
C LEU A 184 -15.39 12.50 3.19
N PRO A 185 -15.83 11.23 3.23
CA PRO A 185 -15.89 10.49 4.49
C PRO A 185 -14.51 10.37 5.16
N ALA A 186 -13.47 10.09 4.37
CA ALA A 186 -12.10 10.04 4.89
C ALA A 186 -11.60 11.43 5.33
N PHE A 187 -11.96 12.49 4.63
CA PHE A 187 -11.62 13.86 5.02
C PHE A 187 -12.31 14.26 6.34
N VAL A 188 -13.59 13.96 6.51
CA VAL A 188 -14.32 14.20 7.76
C VAL A 188 -13.69 13.44 8.91
N TRP A 189 -13.36 12.15 8.69
CA TRP A 189 -12.65 11.34 9.68
C TRP A 189 -11.28 11.92 10.03
N PHE A 190 -10.51 12.33 9.04
CA PHE A 190 -9.24 13.01 9.22
C PHE A 190 -9.36 14.27 10.10
N MET A 191 -10.35 15.12 9.83
CA MET A 191 -10.61 16.32 10.64
C MET A 191 -10.98 15.97 12.09
N TYR A 192 -11.80 14.94 12.28
CA TYR A 192 -12.15 14.45 13.62
C TYR A 192 -10.90 13.96 14.38
N VAL A 193 -10.10 13.10 13.77
CA VAL A 193 -8.88 12.57 14.40
C VAL A 193 -7.91 13.69 14.76
N ARG A 194 -7.72 14.64 13.86
CA ARG A 194 -6.84 15.78 14.09
C ARG A 194 -7.32 16.69 15.23
N HIS A 195 -8.64 16.85 15.37
CA HIS A 195 -9.22 17.61 16.48
C HIS A 195 -9.10 16.84 17.80
N ALA A 196 -9.36 15.54 17.80
CA ALA A 196 -9.35 14.70 19.00
C ALA A 196 -7.93 14.40 19.52
N PHE A 197 -6.93 14.32 18.59
CA PHE A 197 -5.55 13.98 18.91
C PHE A 197 -4.59 15.01 18.28
N PRO A 198 -4.56 16.24 18.84
CA PRO A 198 -3.65 17.28 18.35
C PRO A 198 -2.21 16.86 18.59
N GLU A 199 -1.52 16.45 17.53
CA GLU A 199 -0.07 16.33 17.57
C GLU A 199 0.54 17.74 17.55
N PRO A 200 1.69 17.96 18.22
CA PRO A 200 2.42 19.21 18.06
C PRO A 200 2.70 19.39 16.58
N THR A 201 1.95 20.29 15.98
CA THR A 201 1.99 20.53 14.54
C THR A 201 3.32 21.15 14.17
N HIS A 202 4.26 20.37 13.77
CA HIS A 202 5.25 20.83 12.81
C HIS A 202 4.58 20.99 11.42
N PHE A 203 3.47 21.74 11.37
CA PHE A 203 2.87 22.21 10.14
C PHE A 203 3.60 23.48 9.65
N GLY A 204 4.91 23.39 9.61
CA GLY A 204 5.67 23.95 8.52
C GLY A 204 5.46 23.08 7.29
N VAL A 205 5.91 23.51 6.16
CA VAL A 205 6.08 22.72 4.93
C VAL A 205 6.36 21.29 5.35
N PRO A 206 5.52 20.29 4.95
CA PRO A 206 5.70 18.91 5.37
C PRO A 206 7.19 18.57 5.29
N THR A 207 7.75 17.94 6.32
CA THR A 207 9.20 17.68 6.41
C THR A 207 9.73 16.94 5.17
N TRP A 208 8.85 16.23 4.45
CA TRP A 208 9.13 15.61 3.17
C TRP A 208 9.30 16.61 1.99
N VAL A 209 8.75 17.84 2.08
CA VAL A 209 8.97 18.92 1.11
C VAL A 209 10.17 19.78 1.51
N ALA A 210 10.42 19.91 2.81
CA ALA A 210 11.55 20.70 3.33
C ALA A 210 12.89 19.96 3.17
N ASN A 211 12.89 18.64 3.16
CA ASN A 211 14.07 17.84 2.84
C ASN A 211 14.24 17.85 1.31
N ARG A 212 15.32 18.43 0.86
CA ARG A 212 15.70 18.64 -0.56
C ARG A 212 15.43 17.39 -1.42
N ILE A 213 15.16 17.60 -2.70
CA ILE A 213 14.98 16.57 -3.75
C ILE A 213 16.12 15.54 -3.79
N ASP A 214 17.29 15.89 -3.27
CA ASP A 214 18.48 15.06 -3.13
C ASP A 214 18.38 13.95 -2.07
N GLY A 215 17.32 13.92 -1.24
CA GLY A 215 17.19 13.02 -0.08
C GLY A 215 16.44 11.69 -0.29
N GLY A 216 15.85 11.43 -1.44
CA GLY A 216 14.98 10.29 -1.65
C GLY A 216 15.65 9.00 -2.14
N ILE A 217 14.99 8.32 -3.07
CA ILE A 217 15.44 7.07 -3.69
C ILE A 217 16.85 7.19 -4.28
N PHE A 218 17.21 8.34 -4.86
CA PHE A 218 18.51 8.55 -5.50
C PHE A 218 19.66 8.54 -4.50
N ILE A 219 19.51 9.15 -3.31
CA ILE A 219 20.53 9.04 -2.25
C ILE A 219 20.76 7.60 -1.85
N ARG A 220 19.69 6.80 -1.73
CA ARG A 220 19.82 5.40 -1.35
C ARG A 220 20.44 4.52 -2.43
N MET A 221 20.24 4.85 -3.70
CA MET A 221 20.96 4.18 -4.80
C MET A 221 22.45 4.52 -4.78
N LEU A 222 22.82 5.77 -4.45
CA LEU A 222 24.22 6.21 -4.41
C LEU A 222 24.93 5.81 -3.11
N HIS A 223 24.18 5.75 -2.01
CA HIS A 223 24.67 5.41 -0.66
C HIS A 223 23.84 4.25 -0.09
N PRO A 224 24.05 2.99 -0.56
CA PRO A 224 23.36 1.82 -0.04
C PRO A 224 23.60 1.63 1.47
N LEU A 225 22.62 1.05 2.16
CA LEU A 225 22.77 0.71 3.57
C LEU A 225 23.75 -0.44 3.75
N HIS A 226 24.50 -0.41 4.86
CA HIS A 226 25.25 -1.55 5.33
C HIS A 226 24.41 -2.35 6.32
N TYR A 227 24.41 -3.65 6.16
CA TYR A 227 23.72 -4.59 7.03
C TYR A 227 24.72 -5.27 7.97
N PRO A 228 24.35 -5.59 9.21
CA PRO A 228 25.19 -6.32 10.15
C PRO A 228 25.24 -7.81 9.77
N LEU A 229 25.71 -8.10 8.55
CA LEU A 229 25.80 -9.42 7.95
C LEU A 229 27.26 -9.72 7.55
N PRO A 230 27.65 -10.99 7.35
CA PRO A 230 28.91 -11.32 6.72
C PRO A 230 29.07 -10.59 5.37
N PRO A 231 30.30 -10.21 4.95
CA PRO A 231 30.53 -9.31 3.80
C PRO A 231 29.79 -9.71 2.53
N LEU A 232 29.82 -10.99 2.16
CA LEU A 232 29.13 -11.50 0.98
C LEU A 232 27.60 -11.29 1.07
N LEU A 233 26.99 -11.52 2.23
CA LEU A 233 25.55 -11.36 2.42
C LEU A 233 25.15 -9.87 2.51
N ASP A 234 26.02 -9.00 3.06
CA ASP A 234 25.84 -7.55 3.01
C ASP A 234 25.85 -7.05 1.55
N ASP A 235 26.80 -7.48 0.74
CA ASP A 235 26.87 -7.10 -0.66
C ASP A 235 25.67 -7.60 -1.48
N ILE A 236 25.17 -8.80 -1.22
CA ILE A 236 23.95 -9.33 -1.84
C ILE A 236 22.73 -8.50 -1.42
N ALA A 237 22.59 -8.16 -0.15
CA ALA A 237 21.48 -7.37 0.35
C ALA A 237 21.48 -5.96 -0.25
N ARG A 238 22.63 -5.30 -0.31
CA ARG A 238 22.82 -3.97 -0.92
C ARG A 238 22.50 -3.96 -2.41
N SER A 239 22.98 -4.98 -3.13
CA SER A 239 22.66 -5.16 -4.55
C SER A 239 21.16 -5.35 -4.76
N GLY A 240 20.51 -6.12 -3.88
CA GLY A 240 19.07 -6.30 -3.88
C GLY A 240 18.30 -4.99 -3.66
N ASP A 241 18.76 -4.10 -2.76
CA ASP A 241 18.15 -2.78 -2.57
C ASP A 241 18.25 -1.92 -3.84
N VAL A 242 19.41 -1.87 -4.47
CA VAL A 242 19.61 -1.12 -5.73
C VAL A 242 18.68 -1.67 -6.83
N ILE A 243 18.55 -2.99 -6.93
CA ILE A 243 17.62 -3.64 -7.88
C ILE A 243 16.17 -3.23 -7.58
N ALA A 244 15.75 -3.25 -6.30
CA ALA A 244 14.40 -2.84 -5.92
C ALA A 244 14.12 -1.37 -6.22
N PHE A 245 15.08 -0.47 -6.00
CA PHE A 245 14.96 0.94 -6.36
C PHE A 245 14.88 1.13 -7.89
N ALA A 246 15.73 0.43 -8.65
CA ALA A 246 15.68 0.44 -10.11
C ALA A 246 14.31 -0.08 -10.62
N ALA A 247 13.72 -1.08 -9.96
CA ALA A 247 12.39 -1.59 -10.28
C ALA A 247 11.29 -0.53 -10.09
N VAL A 248 11.35 0.27 -9.01
CA VAL A 248 10.41 1.39 -8.80
C VAL A 248 10.57 2.46 -9.89
N LEU A 249 11.80 2.79 -10.28
CA LEU A 249 12.05 3.72 -11.38
C LEU A 249 11.60 3.16 -12.73
N LEU A 250 11.77 1.87 -12.97
CA LEU A 250 11.24 1.20 -14.15
C LEU A 250 9.70 1.26 -14.17
N ALA A 251 9.03 1.02 -13.05
CA ALA A 251 7.58 1.18 -12.94
C ALA A 251 7.15 2.62 -13.26
N ALA A 252 7.91 3.62 -12.81
CA ALA A 252 7.65 5.02 -13.13
C ALA A 252 7.76 5.30 -14.64
N LEU A 253 8.79 4.78 -15.30
CA LEU A 253 8.94 4.90 -16.75
C LEU A 253 7.79 4.22 -17.51
N LEU A 254 7.39 3.02 -17.08
CA LEU A 254 6.26 2.31 -17.68
C LEU A 254 4.93 3.05 -17.46
N ALA A 255 4.73 3.70 -16.32
CA ALA A 255 3.57 4.56 -16.08
C ALA A 255 3.52 5.75 -17.06
N ILE A 256 4.67 6.37 -17.35
CA ILE A 256 4.77 7.44 -18.37
C ILE A 256 4.39 6.90 -19.75
N VAL A 257 4.86 5.71 -20.11
CA VAL A 257 4.50 5.07 -21.39
C VAL A 257 2.99 4.80 -21.46
N LEU A 258 2.39 4.27 -20.38
CA LEU A 258 0.94 4.06 -20.29
C LEU A 258 0.17 5.37 -20.44
N LEU A 259 0.60 6.46 -19.79
CA LEU A 259 -0.05 7.75 -19.93
C LEU A 259 0.02 8.28 -21.36
N ARG A 260 1.18 8.15 -22.03
CA ARG A 260 1.31 8.56 -23.44
C ARG A 260 0.40 7.79 -24.38
N ALA A 261 0.23 6.49 -24.11
CA ALA A 261 -0.68 5.63 -24.90
C ALA A 261 -2.16 5.93 -24.60
N HIS A 262 -2.47 6.22 -23.33
CA HIS A 262 -3.85 6.38 -22.83
C HIS A 262 -3.99 7.62 -21.95
N PRO A 263 -3.86 8.85 -22.49
CA PRO A 263 -3.76 10.09 -21.71
C PRO A 263 -5.02 10.45 -20.90
N ARG A 264 -6.14 9.80 -21.21
CA ARG A 264 -7.43 9.99 -20.51
C ARG A 264 -7.86 8.80 -19.68
N SER A 265 -7.00 7.79 -19.54
CA SER A 265 -7.27 6.63 -18.69
C SER A 265 -7.05 6.97 -17.21
N PRO A 266 -8.04 6.78 -16.33
CA PRO A 266 -7.86 6.99 -14.90
C PRO A 266 -6.75 6.13 -14.31
N MET A 267 -6.57 4.91 -14.83
CA MET A 267 -5.49 4.02 -14.38
C MET A 267 -4.11 4.61 -14.68
N ALA A 268 -3.91 5.10 -15.92
CA ALA A 268 -2.65 5.69 -16.32
C ALA A 268 -2.37 7.00 -15.57
N ILE A 269 -3.41 7.82 -15.36
CA ILE A 269 -3.30 9.06 -14.58
C ILE A 269 -3.00 8.74 -13.12
N ALA A 270 -3.70 7.79 -12.50
CA ALA A 270 -3.43 7.36 -11.12
C ALA A 270 -2.00 6.82 -10.99
N ALA A 271 -1.52 6.02 -11.94
CA ALA A 271 -0.14 5.54 -11.94
C ALA A 271 0.87 6.71 -11.92
N ILE A 272 0.65 7.77 -12.71
CA ILE A 272 1.49 8.97 -12.69
C ILE A 272 1.38 9.71 -11.36
N LEU A 273 0.20 9.79 -10.75
CA LEU A 273 0.07 10.40 -9.43
C LEU A 273 0.87 9.61 -8.36
N PHE A 274 0.91 8.28 -8.45
CA PHE A 274 1.81 7.47 -7.62
C PHE A 274 3.28 7.69 -7.95
N VAL A 275 3.66 7.93 -9.22
CA VAL A 275 5.04 8.34 -9.57
C VAL A 275 5.39 9.68 -8.91
N VAL A 276 4.48 10.65 -8.94
CA VAL A 276 4.68 11.92 -8.21
C VAL A 276 4.87 11.65 -6.72
N LEU A 277 4.09 10.75 -6.11
CA LEU A 277 4.28 10.35 -4.72
C LEU A 277 5.69 9.77 -4.48
N VAL A 278 6.20 8.89 -5.36
CA VAL A 278 7.59 8.37 -5.27
C VAL A 278 8.60 9.50 -5.20
N LEU A 279 8.46 10.49 -6.08
CA LEU A 279 9.38 11.62 -6.15
C LEU A 279 9.29 12.54 -4.93
N LEU A 280 8.10 12.64 -4.33
CA LEU A 280 7.86 13.45 -3.13
C LEU A 280 8.30 12.75 -1.83
N MET A 281 8.54 11.43 -1.84
CA MET A 281 9.06 10.70 -0.69
C MET A 281 10.58 10.92 -0.55
N THR A 282 10.97 12.10 -0.07
CA THR A 282 12.38 12.53 0.02
C THR A 282 13.06 12.09 1.32
N THR A 283 12.31 11.65 2.34
CA THR A 283 12.86 11.25 3.64
C THR A 283 13.69 9.96 3.53
N PRO A 284 14.99 9.96 3.81
CA PRO A 284 15.84 8.76 3.67
C PRO A 284 15.36 7.57 4.48
N VAL A 285 14.77 7.82 5.67
CA VAL A 285 14.24 6.76 6.57
C VAL A 285 13.18 5.92 5.88
N PHE A 286 12.35 6.51 5.01
CA PHE A 286 11.33 5.79 4.24
C PHE A 286 11.96 4.72 3.32
N TRP A 287 13.14 5.00 2.77
CA TRP A 287 13.85 4.13 1.84
C TRP A 287 14.80 3.13 2.54
N ASN A 288 14.93 3.20 3.88
CA ASN A 288 15.79 2.31 4.66
C ASN A 288 15.20 0.90 4.81
N ASP A 289 13.87 0.77 4.71
CA ASP A 289 13.18 -0.51 4.89
C ASP A 289 12.42 -0.88 3.64
N ILE A 290 12.83 -1.99 3.02
CA ILE A 290 12.16 -2.54 1.82
C ILE A 290 10.67 -2.79 2.06
N ASN A 291 10.30 -3.26 3.26
CA ASN A 291 8.90 -3.49 3.58
C ASN A 291 8.08 -2.19 3.57
N THR A 292 8.70 -1.05 3.91
CA THR A 292 8.01 0.24 3.93
C THR A 292 7.73 0.75 2.52
N HIS A 293 8.73 0.85 1.66
CA HIS A 293 8.52 1.41 0.33
C HIS A 293 7.83 0.43 -0.63
N ALA A 294 8.10 -0.87 -0.57
CA ALA A 294 7.48 -1.86 -1.44
C ALA A 294 5.95 -1.91 -1.27
N ARG A 295 5.44 -1.88 -0.01
CA ARG A 295 3.99 -1.88 0.24
C ARG A 295 3.31 -0.58 -0.19
N VAL A 296 3.98 0.58 0.01
CA VAL A 296 3.41 1.89 -0.35
C VAL A 296 3.27 2.05 -1.85
N PHE A 297 4.21 1.50 -2.62
CA PHE A 297 4.20 1.59 -4.09
C PHE A 297 3.55 0.39 -4.79
N SER A 298 3.03 -0.59 -4.06
CA SER A 298 2.25 -1.69 -4.63
C SER A 298 1.10 -1.25 -5.55
N PRO A 299 0.34 -0.16 -5.26
CA PRO A 299 -0.65 0.35 -6.22
C PRO A 299 -0.04 0.77 -7.56
N LEU A 300 1.14 1.41 -7.57
CA LEU A 300 1.85 1.74 -8.81
C LEU A 300 2.20 0.48 -9.61
N LEU A 301 2.79 -0.52 -8.94
CA LEU A 301 3.16 -1.79 -9.57
C LEU A 301 1.95 -2.49 -10.18
N LEU A 302 0.83 -2.53 -9.46
CA LEU A 302 -0.44 -3.11 -9.94
C LEU A 302 -1.00 -2.34 -11.14
N LEU A 303 -1.08 -1.01 -11.08
CA LEU A 303 -1.61 -0.18 -12.18
C LEU A 303 -0.77 -0.35 -13.46
N VAL A 304 0.55 -0.42 -13.32
CA VAL A 304 1.46 -0.65 -14.45
C VAL A 304 1.27 -2.07 -15.01
N ALA A 305 1.28 -3.08 -14.17
CA ALA A 305 1.11 -4.48 -14.59
C ALA A 305 -0.24 -4.69 -15.29
N MET A 306 -1.33 -4.23 -14.67
CA MET A 306 -2.68 -4.35 -15.22
C MET A 306 -2.86 -3.53 -16.52
N GLY A 307 -2.30 -2.31 -16.57
CA GLY A 307 -2.37 -1.46 -17.75
C GLY A 307 -1.65 -2.05 -18.96
N LEU A 308 -0.50 -2.71 -18.77
CA LEU A 308 0.20 -3.41 -19.84
C LEU A 308 -0.44 -4.75 -20.20
N LEU A 309 -1.00 -5.48 -19.21
CA LEU A 309 -1.77 -6.71 -19.47
C LEU A 309 -3.01 -6.46 -20.35
N ASP A 310 -3.67 -5.31 -20.21
CA ASP A 310 -4.81 -4.90 -21.06
C ASP A 310 -4.39 -4.68 -22.52
N GLY A 311 -3.09 -4.75 -22.84
CA GLY A 311 -2.57 -4.64 -24.19
C GLY A 311 -2.83 -3.29 -24.85
N GLY A 312 -3.20 -2.29 -24.01
CA GLY A 312 -3.47 -0.94 -24.49
C GLY A 312 -4.55 -0.88 -25.55
N GLY A 313 -5.70 -1.55 -25.36
CA GLY A 313 -6.93 -1.43 -26.15
C GLY A 313 -6.76 -0.94 -27.61
N GLY A 314 -6.03 -1.66 -28.45
CA GLY A 314 -5.89 -1.29 -29.86
C GLY A 314 -4.47 -1.29 -30.44
N GLY A 315 -3.53 -2.02 -29.85
CA GLY A 315 -2.20 -2.24 -30.48
C GLY A 315 -1.26 -1.02 -30.47
N ARG A 316 -1.56 0.02 -29.70
CA ARG A 316 -0.73 1.24 -29.61
C ARG A 316 0.58 1.03 -28.88
N LEU A 317 0.65 0.05 -27.97
CA LEU A 317 1.87 -0.26 -27.22
C LEU A 317 2.59 -1.44 -27.90
N LYS A 318 3.79 -1.18 -28.41
CA LYS A 318 4.72 -2.22 -28.91
C LYS A 318 5.51 -2.91 -27.80
N ILE A 319 5.16 -2.66 -26.53
CA ILE A 319 5.84 -3.22 -25.36
C ILE A 319 5.17 -4.54 -25.00
N PRO A 320 5.94 -5.63 -24.78
CA PRO A 320 5.38 -6.90 -24.34
C PRO A 320 4.69 -6.73 -22.97
N TRP A 321 3.52 -7.32 -22.81
CA TRP A 321 2.71 -7.22 -21.59
C TRP A 321 3.45 -7.66 -20.31
N TRP A 322 4.33 -8.65 -20.42
CA TRP A 322 5.09 -9.17 -19.28
C TRP A 322 6.07 -8.15 -18.68
N THR A 323 6.48 -7.13 -19.44
CA THR A 323 7.35 -6.07 -18.90
C THR A 323 6.73 -5.32 -17.72
N GLY A 324 5.40 -5.28 -17.64
CA GLY A 324 4.69 -4.70 -16.50
C GLY A 324 4.84 -5.50 -15.21
N LEU A 325 5.19 -6.79 -15.30
CA LEU A 325 5.42 -7.64 -14.13
C LEU A 325 6.85 -7.51 -13.58
N VAL A 326 7.81 -7.11 -14.44
CA VAL A 326 9.22 -7.05 -14.07
C VAL A 326 9.48 -6.22 -12.81
N PRO A 327 8.90 -5.00 -12.64
CA PRO A 327 9.11 -4.23 -11.43
C PRO A 327 8.67 -4.96 -10.16
N ALA A 328 7.50 -5.60 -10.19
CA ALA A 328 7.00 -6.35 -9.04
C ALA A 328 7.90 -7.54 -8.71
N ILE A 329 8.28 -8.34 -9.70
CA ILE A 329 9.17 -9.48 -9.53
C ILE A 329 10.52 -9.08 -8.93
N LEU A 330 11.12 -7.97 -9.36
CA LEU A 330 12.39 -7.48 -8.84
C LEU A 330 12.28 -7.00 -7.39
N VAL A 331 11.17 -6.36 -7.02
CA VAL A 331 10.89 -5.98 -5.63
C VAL A 331 10.69 -7.23 -4.77
N ASP A 332 9.94 -8.22 -5.25
CA ASP A 332 9.69 -9.47 -4.53
C ASP A 332 10.95 -10.31 -4.34
N LEU A 333 11.86 -10.28 -5.31
CA LEU A 333 13.17 -10.92 -5.17
C LEU A 333 13.93 -10.37 -3.95
N ARG A 334 13.93 -9.06 -3.77
CA ARG A 334 14.55 -8.44 -2.58
C ARG A 334 13.77 -8.73 -1.29
N LEU A 335 12.44 -8.74 -1.34
CA LEU A 335 11.60 -9.11 -0.20
C LEU A 335 11.83 -10.55 0.24
N SER A 336 11.98 -11.49 -0.69
CA SER A 336 12.24 -12.90 -0.37
C SER A 336 13.55 -13.10 0.42
N MET A 337 14.58 -12.29 0.14
CA MET A 337 15.82 -12.30 0.94
C MET A 337 15.55 -11.85 2.40
N GLN A 338 14.69 -10.85 2.58
CA GLN A 338 14.31 -10.38 3.92
C GLN A 338 13.51 -11.44 4.69
N PHE A 339 12.55 -12.09 4.03
CA PHE A 339 11.76 -13.16 4.64
C PHE A 339 12.62 -14.37 5.01
N ALA A 340 13.56 -14.75 4.16
CA ALA A 340 14.51 -15.83 4.46
C ALA A 340 15.39 -15.50 5.66
N SER A 341 15.86 -14.25 5.80
CA SER A 341 16.60 -13.78 6.97
C SER A 341 15.77 -13.84 8.24
N ASN A 342 14.51 -13.39 8.18
CA ASN A 342 13.58 -13.42 9.32
C ASN A 342 13.29 -14.88 9.75
N ALA A 343 12.98 -15.77 8.80
CA ALA A 343 12.75 -17.20 9.07
C ALA A 343 13.97 -17.85 9.74
N GLY A 344 15.17 -17.58 9.25
CA GLY A 344 16.41 -18.06 9.86
C GLY A 344 16.63 -17.53 11.29
N GLY A 345 16.16 -16.32 11.58
CA GLY A 345 16.16 -15.74 12.94
C GLY A 345 15.21 -16.47 13.89
N ILE A 346 13.98 -16.75 13.40
CA ILE A 346 12.96 -17.49 14.18
C ILE A 346 13.44 -18.91 14.49
N ILE A 347 13.93 -19.65 13.48
CA ILE A 347 14.43 -21.01 13.67
C ILE A 347 15.57 -21.04 14.70
N ARG A 348 16.52 -20.10 14.64
CA ARG A 348 17.61 -20.00 15.63
C ARG A 348 17.08 -19.66 17.03
N GLY A 349 16.01 -18.88 17.14
CA GLY A 349 15.36 -18.56 18.42
C GLY A 349 14.62 -19.76 19.04
N LEU A 350 14.03 -20.63 18.21
CA LEU A 350 13.33 -21.84 18.66
C LEU A 350 14.29 -22.97 19.05
N LEU A 351 15.51 -22.97 18.54
CA LEU A 351 16.54 -23.99 18.83
C LEU A 351 17.42 -23.64 20.05
N ARG A 352 17.22 -22.47 20.64
CA ARG A 352 17.84 -22.03 21.91
C ARG A 352 16.89 -22.20 23.07
#